data_c085bb9aa39866fa75488ba51d20b7e6
#
_entry.id   c085bb9aa39866fa75488ba51d20b7e6
#
_cell.length_a   1.000
_cell.length_b   1.000
_cell.length_c   1.000
_cell.angle_alpha   90.00
_cell.angle_beta   90.00
_cell.angle_gamma   90.00
#
_symmetry.space_group_name_H-M   'P 1'
#
loop_
_entity.id
_entity.type
_entity.pdbx_description
1 polymer ?
#
loop_
_entity_poly.entity_id
_entity_poly.type
_entity_poly.pdbx_seq_one_letter_code
_entity_poly.pdbx_strand_id
1 'polypeptide(L)'
;MSKTITVSDETYEKLKDQLLPKEEKKVGIEIKSYVGSVLFKSSKTTIKEAVEEAVSKDVSLIGANLEGAYLKGANLRGANLEGAYLKGADLEDANLRGANLEGADLEDADFYHAHFYGKGGNTKIKANQLDDFLIALGVVVD
;
A
#
# COMPACT_ATOMS: atom_id res chain seq x y z
N MET A 1 -2.61 36.07 35.57
CA MET A 1 -1.59 37.00 35.05
C MET A 1 -0.69 36.26 34.11
N SER A 2 -0.61 36.69 32.86
CA SER A 2 0.37 36.16 31.94
C SER A 2 1.75 36.72 32.25
N LYS A 3 2.74 35.84 32.42
CA LYS A 3 4.12 36.30 32.58
C LYS A 3 4.78 36.31 31.20
N THR A 4 5.32 37.44 30.81
CA THR A 4 6.09 37.56 29.58
C THR A 4 7.55 37.25 29.89
N ILE A 5 8.12 36.27 29.24
CA ILE A 5 9.54 35.94 29.30
C ILE A 5 10.18 36.52 28.06
N THR A 6 11.12 37.47 28.26
CA THR A 6 11.90 38.01 27.14
C THR A 6 13.24 37.32 27.11
N VAL A 7 13.59 36.72 25.96
CA VAL A 7 14.87 36.12 25.71
C VAL A 7 15.60 36.89 24.61
N SER A 8 16.93 36.87 24.63
CA SER A 8 17.73 37.43 23.52
C SER A 8 17.53 36.63 22.24
N ASP A 9 17.75 37.26 21.10
CA ASP A 9 17.65 36.61 19.79
C ASP A 9 18.56 35.37 19.69
N GLU A 10 19.75 35.45 20.28
CA GLU A 10 20.68 34.32 20.34
C GLU A 10 20.12 33.15 21.17
N THR A 11 19.53 33.43 22.31
CA THR A 11 18.88 32.42 23.15
C THR A 11 17.66 31.82 22.46
N TYR A 12 16.87 32.66 21.80
CA TYR A 12 15.71 32.20 21.02
C TYR A 12 16.13 31.23 19.89
N GLU A 13 17.18 31.56 19.12
CA GLU A 13 17.67 30.69 18.07
C GLU A 13 18.17 29.33 18.60
N LYS A 14 18.79 29.33 19.78
CA LYS A 14 19.21 28.07 20.43
C LYS A 14 18.08 27.22 20.95
N LEU A 15 16.98 27.85 21.35
CA LEU A 15 15.85 27.18 22.02
C LEU A 15 14.66 26.92 21.08
N LYS A 16 14.60 27.57 19.91
CA LYS A 16 13.42 27.44 19.03
C LYS A 16 13.10 26.00 18.66
N ASP A 17 14.12 25.17 18.43
CA ASP A 17 13.96 23.76 18.12
C ASP A 17 13.40 22.94 19.29
N GLN A 18 13.54 23.46 20.52
CA GLN A 18 13.04 22.86 21.75
C GLN A 18 11.65 23.41 22.13
N LEU A 19 11.36 24.67 21.77
CA LEU A 19 10.14 25.40 22.12
C LEU A 19 9.05 25.29 21.07
N LEU A 20 9.41 25.10 19.81
CA LEU A 20 8.45 24.78 18.77
C LEU A 20 7.94 23.35 18.97
N PRO A 21 6.63 23.10 18.82
CA PRO A 21 6.17 21.74 18.76
C PRO A 21 7.00 21.05 17.68
N LYS A 22 7.69 19.95 18.04
CA LYS A 22 8.31 19.09 17.04
C LYS A 22 7.23 18.86 16.01
N GLU A 23 7.49 19.25 14.75
CA GLU A 23 6.60 18.86 13.66
C GLU A 23 6.27 17.41 13.92
N GLU A 24 4.97 17.12 14.11
CA GLU A 24 4.53 15.73 14.21
C GLU A 24 5.17 15.06 13.02
N LYS A 25 6.10 14.14 13.26
CA LYS A 25 6.65 13.31 12.19
C LYS A 25 5.42 12.78 11.49
N LYS A 26 5.15 13.25 10.26
CA LYS A 26 4.09 12.68 9.46
C LYS A 26 4.35 11.18 9.47
N VAL A 27 3.57 10.46 10.27
CA VAL A 27 3.68 9.01 10.40
C VAL A 27 3.15 8.49 9.09
N GLY A 28 4.05 8.38 8.11
CA GLY A 28 3.76 7.76 6.84
C GLY A 28 3.72 6.24 6.98
N ILE A 29 3.36 5.58 5.91
CA ILE A 29 3.30 4.13 5.84
C ILE A 29 4.55 3.60 5.14
N GLU A 30 5.20 2.63 5.75
CA GLU A 30 6.23 1.83 5.09
C GLU A 30 5.59 0.55 4.54
N ILE A 31 5.72 0.36 3.23
CA ILE A 31 5.39 -0.92 2.61
C ILE A 31 6.62 -1.81 2.74
N LYS A 32 6.46 -2.93 3.41
CA LYS A 32 7.55 -3.89 3.66
C LYS A 32 7.30 -5.18 2.90
N SER A 33 8.37 -5.89 2.60
CA SER A 33 8.31 -7.27 2.17
C SER A 33 7.94 -8.18 3.35
N TYR A 34 7.57 -9.41 3.06
CA TYR A 34 7.29 -10.43 4.07
C TYR A 34 8.47 -10.66 5.02
N VAL A 35 9.70 -10.53 4.54
CA VAL A 35 10.90 -10.67 5.37
C VAL A 35 11.29 -9.38 6.12
N GLY A 36 10.46 -8.33 6.03
CA GLY A 36 10.64 -7.09 6.77
C GLY A 36 11.49 -6.00 6.09
N SER A 37 11.97 -6.25 4.87
CA SER A 37 12.69 -5.22 4.10
C SER A 37 11.74 -4.12 3.64
N VAL A 38 12.12 -2.86 3.79
CA VAL A 38 11.32 -1.72 3.34
C VAL A 38 11.39 -1.62 1.82
N LEU A 39 10.24 -1.74 1.16
CA LEU A 39 10.09 -1.59 -0.29
C LEU A 39 9.79 -0.15 -0.69
N PHE A 40 8.99 0.54 0.10
CA PHE A 40 8.59 1.91 -0.16
C PHE A 40 8.20 2.64 1.13
N LYS A 41 8.55 3.91 1.21
CA LYS A 41 8.13 4.81 2.30
C LYS A 41 7.23 5.89 1.72
N SER A 42 6.01 5.95 2.22
CA SER A 42 5.01 6.94 1.82
C SER A 42 4.74 7.92 2.96
N SER A 43 4.46 9.17 2.62
CA SER A 43 3.93 10.14 3.57
C SER A 43 2.41 10.03 3.77
N LYS A 44 1.77 9.13 3.04
CA LYS A 44 0.33 8.90 3.12
C LYS A 44 -0.05 8.18 4.41
N THR A 45 -1.31 8.33 4.82
CA THR A 45 -1.80 7.81 6.10
C THR A 45 -2.60 6.52 5.97
N THR A 46 -2.98 6.12 4.75
CA THR A 46 -3.67 4.86 4.48
C THR A 46 -2.81 3.94 3.63
N ILE A 47 -2.95 2.62 3.83
CA ILE A 47 -2.23 1.63 3.03
C ILE A 47 -2.62 1.72 1.55
N LYS A 48 -3.89 1.99 1.25
CA LYS A 48 -4.38 2.20 -0.11
C LYS A 48 -3.61 3.32 -0.81
N GLU A 49 -3.56 4.50 -0.20
CA GLU A 49 -2.86 5.66 -0.78
C GLU A 49 -1.36 5.42 -0.90
N ALA A 50 -0.75 4.74 0.08
CA ALA A 50 0.67 4.40 0.05
C ALA A 50 1.00 3.43 -1.10
N VAL A 51 0.16 2.43 -1.31
CA VAL A 51 0.33 1.46 -2.41
C VAL A 51 0.09 2.13 -3.76
N GLU A 52 -0.95 2.95 -3.89
CA GLU A 52 -1.22 3.73 -5.11
C GLU A 52 -0.06 4.67 -5.44
N GLU A 53 0.53 5.32 -4.45
CA GLU A 53 1.71 6.17 -4.64
C GLU A 53 2.91 5.36 -5.14
N ALA A 54 3.20 4.21 -4.54
CA ALA A 54 4.26 3.32 -4.98
C ALA A 54 4.07 2.88 -6.43
N VAL A 55 2.86 2.46 -6.80
CA VAL A 55 2.52 2.06 -8.16
C VAL A 55 2.67 3.23 -9.14
N SER A 56 2.25 4.42 -8.78
CA SER A 56 2.37 5.62 -9.63
C SER A 56 3.82 6.02 -9.89
N LYS A 57 4.73 5.63 -9.00
CA LYS A 57 6.18 5.87 -9.10
C LYS A 57 6.94 4.68 -9.67
N ASP A 58 6.24 3.69 -10.22
CA ASP A 58 6.82 2.45 -10.77
C ASP A 58 7.69 1.68 -9.77
N VAL A 59 7.39 1.79 -8.49
CA VAL A 59 8.07 1.02 -7.44
C VAL A 59 7.61 -0.42 -7.48
N SER A 60 8.56 -1.35 -7.52
CA SER A 60 8.25 -2.79 -7.46
C SER A 60 7.73 -3.18 -6.08
N LEU A 61 6.61 -3.89 -6.06
CA LEU A 61 6.00 -4.44 -4.85
C LEU A 61 6.15 -5.97 -4.78
N ILE A 62 7.18 -6.51 -5.44
CA ILE A 62 7.50 -7.94 -5.37
C ILE A 62 7.67 -8.37 -3.91
N GLY A 63 6.93 -9.40 -3.52
CA GLY A 63 6.98 -9.93 -2.15
C GLY A 63 6.44 -8.99 -1.07
N ALA A 64 5.72 -7.93 -1.44
CA ALA A 64 5.14 -7.00 -0.47
C ALA A 64 4.18 -7.71 0.50
N ASN A 65 4.28 -7.38 1.77
CA ASN A 65 3.33 -7.85 2.77
C ASN A 65 2.12 -6.90 2.81
N LEU A 66 1.05 -7.32 2.16
CA LEU A 66 -0.24 -6.64 2.10
C LEU A 66 -1.36 -7.50 2.69
N GLU A 67 -1.01 -8.42 3.59
CA GLU A 67 -1.97 -9.29 4.28
C GLU A 67 -3.02 -8.43 5.00
N GLY A 68 -4.29 -8.73 4.76
CA GLY A 68 -5.42 -8.01 5.33
C GLY A 68 -5.53 -6.54 4.92
N ALA A 69 -4.78 -6.07 3.94
CA ALA A 69 -4.77 -4.68 3.53
C ALA A 69 -6.12 -4.24 2.94
N TYR A 70 -6.57 -3.05 3.35
CA TYR A 70 -7.78 -2.43 2.81
C TYR A 70 -7.43 -1.65 1.54
N LEU A 71 -7.63 -2.30 0.38
CA LEU A 71 -7.30 -1.78 -0.95
C LEU A 71 -8.55 -1.60 -1.84
N LYS A 72 -9.73 -1.49 -1.22
CA LYS A 72 -10.98 -1.29 -1.95
C LYS A 72 -10.89 -0.07 -2.86
N GLY A 73 -11.21 -0.27 -4.14
CA GLY A 73 -11.18 0.76 -5.16
C GLY A 73 -9.77 1.27 -5.51
N ALA A 74 -8.70 0.60 -5.06
CA ALA A 74 -7.33 1.03 -5.33
C ALA A 74 -6.97 0.96 -6.81
N ASN A 75 -6.22 1.95 -7.27
CA ASN A 75 -5.64 1.91 -8.62
C ASN A 75 -4.29 1.20 -8.60
N LEU A 76 -4.31 -0.07 -8.96
CA LEU A 76 -3.14 -0.95 -9.02
C LEU A 76 -2.77 -1.31 -10.47
N ARG A 77 -3.19 -0.48 -11.42
CA ARG A 77 -2.91 -0.71 -12.83
C ARG A 77 -1.42 -0.81 -13.08
N GLY A 78 -1.00 -1.92 -13.70
CA GLY A 78 0.40 -2.18 -14.03
C GLY A 78 1.30 -2.48 -12.82
N ALA A 79 0.74 -2.64 -11.62
CA ALA A 79 1.51 -2.93 -10.41
C ALA A 79 2.25 -4.26 -10.52
N ASN A 80 3.51 -4.28 -10.09
CA ASN A 80 4.25 -5.53 -9.93
C ASN A 80 4.08 -6.05 -8.52
N LEU A 81 3.17 -7.01 -8.35
CA LEU A 81 2.81 -7.68 -7.10
C LEU A 81 3.23 -9.15 -7.10
N GLU A 82 4.23 -9.49 -7.92
CA GLU A 82 4.75 -10.86 -7.98
C GLU A 82 5.14 -11.35 -6.59
N GLY A 83 4.64 -12.52 -6.20
CA GLY A 83 4.91 -13.10 -4.89
C GLY A 83 4.43 -12.28 -3.68
N ALA A 84 3.61 -11.25 -3.88
CA ALA A 84 3.09 -10.46 -2.77
C ALA A 84 2.12 -11.27 -1.89
N TYR A 85 2.06 -10.93 -0.62
CA TYR A 85 1.15 -11.54 0.35
C TYR A 85 -0.11 -10.70 0.43
N LEU A 86 -1.17 -11.18 -0.21
CA LEU A 86 -2.48 -10.53 -0.28
C LEU A 86 -3.57 -11.33 0.47
N LYS A 87 -3.16 -12.28 1.32
CA LYS A 87 -4.09 -13.06 2.12
C LYS A 87 -5.05 -12.16 2.89
N GLY A 88 -6.36 -12.37 2.70
CA GLY A 88 -7.39 -11.59 3.37
C GLY A 88 -7.47 -10.11 2.97
N ALA A 89 -6.76 -9.67 1.93
CA ALA A 89 -6.82 -8.29 1.46
C ALA A 89 -8.18 -7.98 0.81
N ASP A 90 -8.69 -6.78 1.05
CA ASP A 90 -9.89 -6.27 0.38
C ASP A 90 -9.49 -5.50 -0.88
N LEU A 91 -9.76 -6.08 -2.03
CA LEU A 91 -9.51 -5.53 -3.37
C LEU A 91 -10.80 -5.30 -4.15
N GLU A 92 -11.94 -5.19 -3.43
CA GLU A 92 -13.22 -4.88 -4.05
C GLU A 92 -13.09 -3.60 -4.91
N ASP A 93 -13.64 -3.63 -6.13
CA ASP A 93 -13.58 -2.53 -7.10
C ASP A 93 -12.16 -2.06 -7.49
N ALA A 94 -11.10 -2.75 -7.11
CA ALA A 94 -9.74 -2.36 -7.46
C ALA A 94 -9.46 -2.50 -8.96
N ASN A 95 -8.63 -1.60 -9.49
CA ASN A 95 -8.16 -1.69 -10.87
C ASN A 95 -6.81 -2.40 -10.92
N LEU A 96 -6.82 -3.67 -11.36
CA LEU A 96 -5.66 -4.53 -11.48
C LEU A 96 -5.23 -4.76 -12.94
N ARG A 97 -5.72 -3.96 -13.87
CA ARG A 97 -5.37 -4.10 -15.30
C ARG A 97 -3.86 -4.02 -15.51
N GLY A 98 -3.31 -5.06 -16.15
CA GLY A 98 -1.87 -5.14 -16.37
C GLY A 98 -1.01 -5.44 -15.14
N ALA A 99 -1.61 -5.64 -13.97
CA ALA A 99 -0.88 -6.01 -12.77
C ALA A 99 -0.32 -7.44 -12.87
N ASN A 100 0.85 -7.67 -12.27
CA ASN A 100 1.44 -8.98 -12.14
C ASN A 100 1.19 -9.55 -10.74
N LEU A 101 0.33 -10.56 -10.64
CA LEU A 101 0.02 -11.29 -9.41
C LEU A 101 0.64 -12.71 -9.39
N GLU A 102 1.56 -13.00 -10.30
CA GLU A 102 2.19 -14.31 -10.37
C GLU A 102 2.85 -14.70 -9.04
N GLY A 103 2.45 -15.83 -8.47
CA GLY A 103 2.98 -16.33 -7.21
C GLY A 103 2.51 -15.56 -5.96
N ALA A 104 1.64 -14.57 -6.10
CA ALA A 104 1.06 -13.90 -4.94
C ALA A 104 0.15 -14.85 -4.14
N ASP A 105 0.14 -14.69 -2.82
CA ASP A 105 -0.80 -15.38 -1.94
C ASP A 105 -2.15 -14.64 -1.97
N LEU A 106 -3.16 -15.28 -2.55
CA LEU A 106 -4.51 -14.72 -2.74
C LEU A 106 -5.55 -15.37 -1.82
N GLU A 107 -5.11 -16.18 -0.85
CA GLU A 107 -6.02 -16.86 0.08
C GLU A 107 -6.91 -15.83 0.78
N ASP A 108 -8.22 -16.06 0.76
CA ASP A 108 -9.23 -15.18 1.38
C ASP A 108 -9.22 -13.72 0.89
N ALA A 109 -8.52 -13.39 -0.18
CA ALA A 109 -8.59 -12.05 -0.79
C ALA A 109 -9.96 -11.82 -1.43
N ASP A 110 -10.49 -10.60 -1.35
CA ASP A 110 -11.73 -10.20 -1.97
C ASP A 110 -11.48 -9.36 -3.24
N PHE A 111 -11.84 -9.90 -4.40
CA PHE A 111 -11.75 -9.23 -5.70
C PHE A 111 -13.13 -8.89 -6.30
N TYR A 112 -14.16 -8.80 -5.48
CA TYR A 112 -15.50 -8.49 -5.99
C TYR A 112 -15.47 -7.21 -6.84
N HIS A 113 -16.00 -7.27 -8.06
CA HIS A 113 -15.97 -6.18 -9.03
C HIS A 113 -14.58 -5.62 -9.40
N ALA A 114 -13.49 -6.27 -9.06
CA ALA A 114 -12.16 -5.84 -9.48
C ALA A 114 -11.99 -5.97 -11.00
N HIS A 115 -11.14 -5.13 -11.57
CA HIS A 115 -10.91 -5.04 -13.02
C HIS A 115 -9.56 -5.65 -13.38
N PHE A 116 -9.54 -6.71 -14.17
CA PHE A 116 -8.35 -7.50 -14.52
C PHE A 116 -7.90 -7.37 -15.97
N TYR A 117 -8.72 -6.85 -16.86
CA TYR A 117 -8.45 -6.78 -18.30
C TYR A 117 -8.99 -5.49 -18.90
N GLY A 118 -8.54 -5.19 -20.12
CA GLY A 118 -8.96 -4.04 -20.88
C GLY A 118 -7.79 -3.11 -21.24
N LYS A 119 -8.09 -1.83 -21.47
CA LYS A 119 -7.06 -0.87 -21.81
C LYS A 119 -6.05 -0.76 -20.66
N GLY A 120 -4.83 -1.19 -20.87
CA GLY A 120 -3.77 -1.21 -19.86
C GLY A 120 -3.17 -2.59 -19.62
N GLY A 121 -3.69 -3.61 -20.31
CA GLY A 121 -3.17 -4.97 -20.25
C GLY A 121 -4.06 -5.95 -19.46
N ASN A 122 -3.59 -7.17 -19.36
CA ASN A 122 -4.24 -8.23 -18.60
C ASN A 122 -3.47 -8.49 -17.31
N THR A 123 -4.19 -8.78 -16.23
CA THR A 123 -3.58 -9.24 -14.98
C THR A 123 -2.97 -10.63 -15.20
N LYS A 124 -1.79 -10.85 -14.64
CA LYS A 124 -1.07 -12.12 -14.75
C LYS A 124 -1.16 -12.90 -13.45
N ILE A 125 -1.48 -14.18 -13.56
CA ILE A 125 -1.46 -15.16 -12.49
C ILE A 125 -0.81 -16.45 -12.96
N LYS A 126 -0.35 -17.31 -12.06
CA LYS A 126 0.10 -18.66 -12.39
C LYS A 126 -1.08 -19.64 -12.34
N ALA A 127 -0.98 -20.73 -13.07
CA ALA A 127 -2.03 -21.76 -13.12
C ALA A 127 -2.39 -22.33 -11.73
N ASN A 128 -1.40 -22.48 -10.85
CA ASN A 128 -1.63 -22.99 -9.49
C ASN A 128 -2.31 -21.98 -8.55
N GLN A 129 -2.53 -20.75 -8.99
CA GLN A 129 -3.27 -19.72 -8.25
C GLN A 129 -4.73 -19.62 -8.70
N LEU A 130 -5.13 -20.40 -9.70
CA LEU A 130 -6.43 -20.21 -10.35
C LEU A 130 -7.59 -20.41 -9.39
N ASP A 131 -7.53 -21.42 -8.53
CA ASP A 131 -8.62 -21.73 -7.60
C ASP A 131 -8.81 -20.61 -6.59
N ASP A 132 -7.73 -20.15 -5.95
CA ASP A 132 -7.77 -19.03 -5.00
C ASP A 132 -8.25 -17.74 -5.68
N PHE A 133 -7.81 -17.52 -6.93
CA PHE A 133 -8.23 -16.37 -7.71
C PHE A 133 -9.72 -16.41 -8.06
N LEU A 134 -10.26 -17.57 -8.44
CA LEU A 134 -11.68 -17.73 -8.73
C LEU A 134 -12.53 -17.57 -7.47
N ILE A 135 -12.08 -18.13 -6.34
CA ILE A 135 -12.74 -17.96 -5.03
C ILE A 135 -12.77 -16.49 -4.64
N ALA A 136 -11.66 -15.78 -4.79
CA ALA A 136 -11.54 -14.36 -4.51
C ALA A 136 -12.47 -13.48 -5.39
N LEU A 137 -12.83 -13.98 -6.59
CA LEU A 137 -13.82 -13.37 -7.46
C LEU A 137 -15.27 -13.69 -7.06
N GLY A 138 -15.47 -14.54 -6.06
CA GLY A 138 -16.78 -15.02 -5.65
C GLY A 138 -17.33 -16.15 -6.54
N VAL A 139 -16.45 -16.82 -7.30
CA VAL A 139 -16.82 -18.00 -8.09
C VAL A 139 -16.76 -19.23 -7.21
N VAL A 140 -17.83 -20.01 -7.18
CA VAL A 140 -17.83 -21.31 -6.48
C VAL A 140 -17.09 -22.32 -7.35
N VAL A 141 -16.00 -22.88 -6.82
CA VAL A 141 -15.24 -23.95 -7.46
C VAL A 141 -15.65 -25.26 -6.78
N ASP A 142 -16.31 -26.11 -7.54
CA ASP A 142 -16.73 -27.47 -7.09
C ASP A 142 -15.57 -28.47 -7.29
#